data_9adc056aa1e9dddcfa16c044e9fc0c98
#
_entry.id   9adc056aa1e9dddcfa16c044e9fc0c98
#
_cell.length_a   1.000
_cell.length_b   1.000
_cell.length_c   1.000
_cell.angle_alpha   90.00
_cell.angle_beta   90.00
_cell.angle_gamma   90.00
#
_symmetry.space_group_name_H-M   'P 1'
#
loop_
_entity.id
_entity.type
_entity.pdbx_description
1 polymer ?
#
loop_
_entity_poly.entity_id
_entity_poly.type
_entity_poly.pdbx_seq_one_letter_code
_entity_poly.pdbx_strand_id
1 'polypeptide(L)'
;LKEGLFRALEKRPVGEEEVETLIEDIKKDIRSSGEREVRSRLIGEVIMKHLRQIDEVAFIRFASVYRRFEDITEFSEEVEKLAKD
;
A
#
# COMPACT_ATOMS: atom_id res chain seq x y z
N LEU A 1 -5.87 4.67 0.88
CA LEU A 1 -5.13 3.41 1.04
C LEU A 1 -5.88 2.35 1.84
N LYS A 2 -6.68 2.73 2.84
CA LYS A 2 -7.53 1.77 3.55
C LYS A 2 -8.53 1.09 2.61
N GLU A 3 -9.12 1.83 1.70
CA GLU A 3 -10.06 1.27 0.72
C GLU A 3 -9.39 0.23 -0.18
N GLY A 4 -8.17 0.50 -0.63
CA GLY A 4 -7.40 -0.45 -1.43
C GLY A 4 -7.09 -1.72 -0.68
N LEU A 5 -6.75 -1.59 0.62
CA LEU A 5 -6.49 -2.72 1.48
C LEU A 5 -7.74 -3.59 1.66
N PHE A 6 -8.88 -2.97 1.97
CA PHE A 6 -10.14 -3.69 2.16
C PHE A 6 -10.60 -4.36 0.86
N ARG A 7 -10.44 -3.71 -0.28
CA ARG A 7 -10.75 -4.32 -1.57
C ARG A 7 -9.89 -5.54 -1.86
N ALA A 8 -8.61 -5.46 -1.52
CA ALA A 8 -7.68 -6.58 -1.71
C ALA A 8 -8.07 -7.78 -0.86
N LEU A 9 -8.62 -7.54 0.33
CA LEU A 9 -9.04 -8.58 1.25
C LEU A 9 -10.47 -9.09 0.99
N GLU A 10 -11.20 -8.46 0.08
CA GLU A 10 -12.58 -8.83 -0.22
C GLU A 10 -12.70 -10.29 -0.63
N LYS A 11 -13.63 -11.00 0.01
CA LYS A 11 -13.89 -12.44 -0.22
C LYS A 11 -12.71 -13.36 0.10
N ARG A 12 -11.72 -12.86 0.85
CA ARG A 12 -10.63 -13.71 1.32
C ARG A 12 -10.94 -14.21 2.74
N PRO A 13 -10.47 -15.42 3.10
CA PRO A 13 -10.74 -16.02 4.41
C PRO A 13 -9.86 -15.38 5.50
N VAL A 14 -9.97 -14.08 5.66
CA VAL A 14 -9.24 -13.32 6.66
C VAL A 14 -10.27 -12.70 7.61
N GLY A 15 -10.21 -13.07 8.88
CA GLY A 15 -11.16 -12.59 9.88
C GLY A 15 -10.94 -11.15 10.28
N GLU A 16 -11.96 -10.53 10.89
CA GLU A 16 -11.90 -9.15 11.36
C GLU A 16 -10.73 -8.90 12.31
N GLU A 17 -10.48 -9.82 13.22
CA GLU A 17 -9.37 -9.70 14.17
C GLU A 17 -8.02 -9.68 13.48
N GLU A 18 -7.86 -10.51 12.45
CA GLU A 18 -6.64 -10.54 11.65
C GLU A 18 -6.44 -9.22 10.90
N VAL A 19 -7.53 -8.66 10.37
CA VAL A 19 -7.49 -7.37 9.67
C VAL A 19 -7.12 -6.25 10.64
N GLU A 20 -7.70 -6.24 11.83
CA GLU A 20 -7.39 -5.25 12.86
C GLU A 20 -5.92 -5.32 13.28
N THR A 21 -5.41 -6.53 13.50
CA THR A 21 -4.00 -6.75 13.84
C THR A 21 -3.10 -6.29 12.71
N LEU A 22 -3.48 -6.61 11.46
CA LEU A 22 -2.75 -6.16 10.28
C LEU A 22 -2.63 -4.64 10.23
N ILE A 23 -3.74 -3.93 10.45
CA ILE A 23 -3.77 -2.47 10.43
C ILE A 23 -2.89 -1.89 11.54
N GLU A 24 -2.96 -2.45 12.75
CA GLU A 24 -2.13 -2.00 13.86
C GLU A 24 -0.64 -2.23 13.60
N ASP A 25 -0.28 -3.38 13.02
CA ASP A 25 1.11 -3.68 12.67
C ASP A 25 1.64 -2.73 11.59
N ILE A 26 0.82 -2.41 10.60
CA ILE A 26 1.16 -1.45 9.56
C ILE A 26 1.41 -0.08 10.18
N LYS A 27 0.51 0.39 11.04
CA LYS A 27 0.66 1.68 11.73
C LYS A 27 1.93 1.74 12.57
N LYS A 28 2.22 0.65 13.27
CA LYS A 28 3.41 0.54 14.11
C LYS A 28 4.69 0.64 13.28
N ASP A 29 4.74 -0.07 12.15
CA ASP A 29 5.89 -0.01 11.25
C ASP A 29 6.11 1.39 10.68
N ILE A 30 5.03 2.06 10.28
CA ILE A 30 5.10 3.41 9.76
C ILE A 30 5.63 4.38 10.81
N ARG A 31 5.14 4.28 12.05
CA ARG A 31 5.61 5.12 13.16
C ARG A 31 7.07 4.86 13.49
N SER A 32 7.51 3.61 13.43
CA SER A 32 8.88 3.24 13.77
C SER A 32 9.89 3.66 12.69
N SER A 33 9.43 4.05 11.51
CA SER A 33 10.33 4.55 10.46
C SER A 33 11.01 5.87 10.85
N GLY A 34 10.43 6.60 11.80
CA GLY A 34 11.00 7.85 12.28
C GLY A 34 10.88 9.03 11.32
N GLU A 35 10.23 8.85 10.20
CA GLU A 35 10.06 9.92 9.21
C GLU A 35 8.90 10.83 9.60
N ARG A 36 9.12 12.14 9.49
CA ARG A 36 8.08 13.15 9.76
C ARG A 36 7.00 13.15 8.71
N GLU A 37 7.40 12.97 7.46
CA GLU A 37 6.47 12.85 6.34
C GLU A 37 6.53 11.42 5.81
N VAL A 38 5.40 10.74 5.87
CA VAL A 38 5.31 9.37 5.36
C VAL A 38 4.84 9.44 3.92
N ARG A 39 5.71 9.08 3.01
CA ARG A 39 5.40 9.05 1.58
C ARG A 39 4.44 7.91 1.28
N SER A 40 3.55 8.12 0.32
CA SER A 40 2.62 7.09 -0.14
C SER A 40 3.33 5.80 -0.55
N ARG A 41 4.53 5.93 -1.13
CA ARG A 41 5.36 4.78 -1.52
C ARG A 41 5.73 3.92 -0.31
N LEU A 42 6.13 4.54 0.79
CA LEU A 42 6.48 3.82 2.02
C LEU A 42 5.26 3.10 2.59
N ILE A 43 4.11 3.79 2.63
CA ILE A 43 2.86 3.19 3.11
C ILE A 43 2.50 1.97 2.27
N GLY A 44 2.56 2.08 0.94
CA GLY A 44 2.27 0.99 0.03
C GLY A 44 3.19 -0.21 0.24
N GLU A 45 4.48 0.04 0.40
CA GLU A 45 5.46 -1.03 0.63
C GLU A 45 5.23 -1.75 1.96
N VAL A 46 4.92 -1.00 3.02
CA VAL A 46 4.62 -1.59 4.33
C VAL A 46 3.36 -2.45 4.26
N ILE A 47 2.32 -1.96 3.60
CA ILE A 47 1.08 -2.73 3.40
C ILE A 47 1.36 -4.03 2.65
N MET A 48 2.12 -3.97 1.56
CA MET A 48 2.47 -5.16 0.77
C MET A 48 3.24 -6.18 1.59
N LYS A 49 4.19 -5.73 2.39
CA LYS A 49 4.97 -6.60 3.25
C LYS A 49 4.08 -7.39 4.21
N HIS A 50 3.15 -6.73 4.87
CA HIS A 50 2.26 -7.39 5.81
C HIS A 50 1.19 -8.25 5.13
N LEU A 51 0.64 -7.79 4.01
CA LEU A 51 -0.35 -8.58 3.25
C LEU A 51 0.22 -9.89 2.76
N ARG A 52 1.46 -9.88 2.29
CA ARG A 52 2.12 -11.09 1.79
C ARG A 52 2.15 -12.20 2.83
N GLN A 53 2.27 -11.85 4.10
CA GLN A 53 2.32 -12.81 5.19
C GLN A 53 0.94 -13.37 5.56
N ILE A 54 -0.12 -12.62 5.26
CA ILE A 54 -1.48 -12.98 5.66
C ILE A 54 -2.24 -13.69 4.55
N ASP A 55 -2.19 -13.16 3.33
CA ASP A 55 -2.93 -13.73 2.21
C ASP A 55 -2.25 -13.35 0.89
N GLU A 56 -1.79 -14.35 0.18
CA GLU A 56 -1.06 -14.15 -1.07
C GLU A 56 -1.92 -13.56 -2.18
N VAL A 57 -3.20 -13.93 -2.25
CA VAL A 57 -4.12 -13.38 -3.25
C VAL A 57 -4.37 -11.90 -3.00
N ALA A 58 -4.59 -11.53 -1.74
CA ALA A 58 -4.76 -10.13 -1.36
C ALA A 58 -3.51 -9.32 -1.69
N PHE A 59 -2.34 -9.89 -1.43
CA PHE A 59 -1.06 -9.27 -1.77
C PHE A 59 -0.96 -8.98 -3.27
N ILE A 60 -1.26 -9.97 -4.11
CA ILE A 60 -1.19 -9.81 -5.57
C ILE A 60 -2.17 -8.74 -6.06
N ARG A 61 -3.39 -8.73 -5.53
CA ARG A 61 -4.40 -7.73 -5.88
C ARG A 61 -3.93 -6.31 -5.54
N PHE A 62 -3.43 -6.14 -4.32
CA PHE A 62 -2.95 -4.84 -3.85
C PHE A 62 -1.73 -4.38 -4.66
N ALA A 63 -0.78 -5.28 -4.88
CA ALA A 63 0.44 -4.97 -5.62
C ALA A 63 0.15 -4.54 -7.06
N SER A 64 -0.82 -5.17 -7.71
CA SER A 64 -1.22 -4.81 -9.07
C SER A 64 -1.75 -3.38 -9.16
N VAL A 65 -2.61 -3.00 -8.22
CA VAL A 65 -3.16 -1.63 -8.17
C VAL A 65 -2.06 -0.63 -7.81
N TYR A 66 -1.21 -0.97 -6.86
CA TYR A 66 -0.13 -0.11 -6.42
C TYR A 66 0.87 0.17 -7.55
N ARG A 67 1.25 -0.83 -8.31
CA ARG A 67 2.15 -0.67 -9.46
C ARG A 67 1.55 0.25 -10.51
N ARG A 68 0.27 0.06 -10.80
CA ARG A 68 -0.43 0.92 -11.76
C ARG A 68 -0.43 2.37 -11.29
N PHE A 69 -0.63 2.59 -10.00
CA PHE A 69 -0.59 3.92 -9.41
C PHE A 69 0.80 4.56 -9.52
N GLU A 70 1.86 3.79 -9.26
CA GLU A 70 3.23 4.27 -9.40
C GLU A 70 3.54 4.66 -10.84
N ASP A 71 3.16 3.84 -11.80
CA ASP A 71 3.40 4.10 -13.21
C ASP A 71 2.73 5.41 -13.66
N ILE A 72 1.49 5.64 -13.22
CA ILE A 72 0.75 6.86 -13.52
C ILE A 72 1.44 8.07 -12.88
N THR A 73 1.89 7.94 -11.65
CA THR A 73 2.56 9.01 -10.92
C THR A 73 3.89 9.38 -11.60
N GLU A 74 4.67 8.38 -11.97
CA GLU A 74 5.93 8.59 -12.69
C GLU A 74 5.70 9.29 -14.02
N PHE A 75 4.68 8.87 -14.75
CA PHE A 75 4.32 9.50 -16.01
C PHE A 75 3.94 10.95 -15.81
N SER A 76 3.12 11.25 -14.80
CA SER A 76 2.73 12.62 -14.47
C SER A 76 3.92 13.49 -14.10
N GLU A 77 4.87 12.95 -13.33
CA GLU A 77 6.09 13.65 -12.95
C GLU A 77 6.94 14.00 -14.18
N GLU A 78 7.06 13.07 -15.11
CA GLU A 78 7.81 13.31 -16.36
C GLU A 78 7.17 14.39 -17.21
N VAL A 79 5.83 14.39 -17.32
CA VAL A 79 5.09 15.42 -18.04
C VAL A 79 5.31 16.79 -17.39
N GLU A 80 5.28 16.86 -16.06
CA GLU A 80 5.52 18.11 -15.33
C GLU A 80 6.93 18.67 -15.59
N LYS A 81 7.94 17.80 -15.62
CA LYS A 81 9.31 18.19 -15.92
C LYS A 81 9.42 18.81 -17.31
N LEU A 82 8.76 18.22 -18.28
CA LEU A 82 8.75 18.76 -19.65
C LEU A 82 8.05 20.11 -19.73
N ALA A 83 6.99 20.30 -18.97
CA ALA A 83 6.23 21.54 -18.96
C ALA A 83 6.98 22.70 -18.30
N LYS A 84 7.92 22.41 -17.42
CA LYS A 84 8.71 23.44 -16.72
C LYS A 84 9.89 23.97 -17.55
N ASP A 85 10.28 23.27 -18.54
CA ASP A 85 11.35 23.68 -19.44
C ASP A 85 10.80 24.47 -20.62
#